data_767d8b66554f0e4d3b52c2b7605f998b
#
_entry.id   767d8b66554f0e4d3b52c2b7605f998b
#
_cell.length_a   1.000
_cell.length_b   1.000
_cell.length_c   1.000
_cell.angle_alpha   90.00
_cell.angle_beta   90.00
_cell.angle_gamma   90.00
#
_symmetry.space_group_name_H-M   'P 1'
#
loop_
_entity.id
_entity.type
_entity.pdbx_description
1 polymer ?
#
loop_
_entity_poly.entity_id
_entity_poly.type
_entity_poly.pdbx_seq_one_letter_code
_entity_poly.pdbx_strand_id
1 'polypeptide(L)'
;MQLGFAMLCAGSVRAKNTMNIMLTNVLDAAAGGLFYYLFGFAFAFGTPSNGFIGKHNFGLKAFPSSSFDYSYFLYQWAFAIAAAGITSGSIAERTQFVAYMIYSSFLTGFVYPVVSHWFWSVDGWASATREHGDLLFGSGVIDFAGSGVVHMVGGIAGLWGALIEGPRIGRYHHSGRSIALRGHSASLVVLGTFLLWFGWYGFNPGSFNKILSAYSTDAPHFYYGQWSAIGRTAVTTTLAGCTAALTTLFCKRILSGHWNVTDVCNGLLGGFAAITAGCSVVEPWAAIVCGFVASLVLIGCNKLAEIFKFDDPLEAAQLHGGCGTWGVIFTALFATEKYVGEVYPKKPGRPYGLFMGGGGNLLAAHLIQVLVIIGWVSATMGPLFFVLHKLKLLRISAEDEMAGMDLTRHGGFAYIYHDDDDESQRPGTFRLGQIEPTNSTTPSANA
;
A
#
# COMPACT_ATOMS: atom_id res chain seq x y z
N MET A 1 6.29 5.25 8.25
CA MET A 1 5.99 4.43 7.04
C MET A 1 6.55 5.05 5.76
N GLN A 2 6.40 6.35 5.49
CA GLN A 2 6.86 6.94 4.22
C GLN A 2 8.36 6.70 3.92
N LEU A 3 9.25 6.84 4.94
CA LEU A 3 10.66 6.47 4.79
C LEU A 3 10.84 4.98 4.42
N GLY A 4 10.02 4.10 5.02
CA GLY A 4 10.06 2.68 4.70
C GLY A 4 9.66 2.41 3.24
N PHE A 5 8.62 3.05 2.74
CA PHE A 5 8.25 2.98 1.32
C PHE A 5 9.38 3.51 0.43
N ALA A 6 9.96 4.67 0.75
CA ALA A 6 11.03 5.24 -0.05
C ALA A 6 12.24 4.29 -0.18
N MET A 7 12.66 3.66 0.93
CA MET A 7 13.78 2.71 0.92
C MET A 7 13.44 1.39 0.21
N LEU A 8 12.25 0.84 0.48
CA LEU A 8 11.76 -0.36 -0.21
C LEU A 8 11.71 -0.15 -1.73
N CYS A 9 11.10 0.96 -2.15
CA CYS A 9 10.98 1.31 -3.56
C CYS A 9 12.36 1.53 -4.18
N ALA A 10 13.24 2.30 -3.53
CA ALA A 10 14.59 2.57 -4.02
C ALA A 10 15.36 1.27 -4.26
N GLY A 11 15.31 0.31 -3.33
CA GLY A 11 15.97 -0.98 -3.49
C GLY A 11 15.34 -1.89 -4.55
N SER A 12 14.03 -1.78 -4.76
CA SER A 12 13.24 -2.64 -5.66
C SER A 12 13.29 -2.22 -7.13
N VAL A 13 13.64 -0.97 -7.43
CA VAL A 13 13.84 -0.49 -8.80
C VAL A 13 15.29 -0.70 -9.27
N ARG A 14 15.51 -0.62 -10.60
CA ARG A 14 16.86 -0.62 -11.17
C ARG A 14 17.60 0.66 -10.77
N ALA A 15 18.93 0.56 -10.56
CA ALA A 15 19.79 1.66 -10.06
C ALA A 15 19.61 2.99 -10.79
N LYS A 16 19.34 2.94 -12.10
CA LYS A 16 19.12 4.10 -12.97
C LYS A 16 17.82 4.88 -12.72
N ASN A 17 16.98 4.45 -11.76
CA ASN A 17 15.71 5.09 -11.41
C ASN A 17 15.58 5.35 -9.89
N THR A 18 16.69 5.28 -9.14
CA THR A 18 16.70 5.38 -7.68
C THR A 18 16.32 6.78 -7.20
N MET A 19 16.95 7.84 -7.75
CA MET A 19 16.60 9.23 -7.37
C MET A 19 15.16 9.56 -7.76
N ASN A 20 14.72 9.11 -8.94
CA ASN A 20 13.36 9.32 -9.39
C ASN A 20 12.35 8.79 -8.38
N ILE A 21 12.46 7.52 -7.98
CA ILE A 21 11.48 6.92 -7.06
C ILE A 21 11.56 7.48 -5.64
N MET A 22 12.75 7.88 -5.17
CA MET A 22 12.90 8.55 -3.88
C MET A 22 12.22 9.92 -3.89
N LEU A 23 12.42 10.71 -4.96
CA LEU A 23 11.77 12.01 -5.12
C LEU A 23 10.25 11.88 -5.22
N THR A 24 9.72 10.87 -5.93
CA THR A 24 8.27 10.63 -5.98
C THR A 24 7.68 10.29 -4.62
N ASN A 25 8.39 9.56 -3.77
CA ASN A 25 7.94 9.29 -2.39
C ASN A 25 7.90 10.56 -1.51
N VAL A 26 8.86 11.48 -1.69
CA VAL A 26 8.82 12.80 -1.03
C VAL A 26 7.64 13.62 -1.56
N LEU A 27 7.40 13.57 -2.87
CA LEU A 27 6.29 14.26 -3.51
C LEU A 27 4.93 13.76 -3.04
N ASP A 28 4.76 12.43 -2.93
CA ASP A 28 3.52 11.82 -2.43
C ASP A 28 3.19 12.33 -1.02
N ALA A 29 4.20 12.49 -0.16
CA ALA A 29 4.02 13.06 1.18
C ALA A 29 3.68 14.55 1.12
N ALA A 30 4.41 15.33 0.32
CA ALA A 30 4.28 16.79 0.26
C ALA A 30 2.97 17.22 -0.45
N ALA A 31 2.74 16.75 -1.67
CA ALA A 31 1.52 17.04 -2.42
C ALA A 31 0.30 16.45 -1.71
N GLY A 32 0.41 15.19 -1.25
CA GLY A 32 -0.63 14.56 -0.47
C GLY A 32 -0.98 15.33 0.80
N GLY A 33 0.00 15.94 1.48
CA GLY A 33 -0.22 16.80 2.64
C GLY A 33 -1.04 18.03 2.31
N LEU A 34 -0.69 18.72 1.24
CA LEU A 34 -1.40 19.92 0.81
C LEU A 34 -2.83 19.62 0.35
N PHE A 35 -3.02 18.61 -0.50
CA PHE A 35 -4.34 18.28 -1.02
C PHE A 35 -5.24 17.63 0.04
N TYR A 36 -4.66 16.84 0.94
CA TYR A 36 -5.40 16.30 2.08
C TYR A 36 -5.82 17.41 3.07
N TYR A 37 -4.95 18.41 3.31
CA TYR A 37 -5.30 19.60 4.10
C TYR A 37 -6.42 20.43 3.46
N LEU A 38 -6.30 20.72 2.17
CA LEU A 38 -7.26 21.62 1.49
C LEU A 38 -8.64 20.96 1.33
N PHE A 39 -8.67 19.67 0.99
CA PHE A 39 -9.88 18.97 0.57
C PHE A 39 -10.10 17.63 1.27
N GLY A 40 -9.04 16.79 1.33
CA GLY A 40 -9.17 15.39 1.70
C GLY A 40 -9.75 15.17 3.09
N PHE A 41 -9.24 15.86 4.10
CA PHE A 41 -9.75 15.72 5.46
C PHE A 41 -11.23 16.15 5.57
N ALA A 42 -11.62 17.20 4.87
CA ALA A 42 -13.02 17.65 4.82
C ALA A 42 -13.93 16.60 4.19
N PHE A 43 -13.52 16.01 3.06
CA PHE A 43 -14.28 14.94 2.42
C PHE A 43 -14.35 13.66 3.26
N ALA A 44 -13.30 13.33 4.00
CA ALA A 44 -13.25 12.14 4.85
C ALA A 44 -14.04 12.33 6.16
N PHE A 45 -13.85 13.46 6.87
CA PHE A 45 -14.31 13.62 8.26
C PHE A 45 -15.10 14.90 8.53
N GLY A 46 -15.47 15.65 7.47
CA GLY A 46 -16.26 16.87 7.59
C GLY A 46 -17.73 16.56 7.92
N THR A 47 -18.05 16.48 9.19
CA THR A 47 -19.40 16.21 9.72
C THR A 47 -20.13 17.52 10.10
N PRO A 48 -21.49 17.56 10.03
CA PRO A 48 -22.40 16.54 9.56
C PRO A 48 -22.34 16.35 8.04
N SER A 49 -22.68 15.14 7.56
CA SER A 49 -22.61 14.79 6.15
C SER A 49 -23.84 14.03 5.65
N ASN A 50 -23.84 13.66 4.37
CA ASN A 50 -24.90 12.84 3.77
C ASN A 50 -24.57 11.32 3.79
N GLY A 51 -23.53 10.89 4.51
CA GLY A 51 -23.07 9.51 4.55
C GLY A 51 -22.16 9.11 3.39
N PHE A 52 -22.13 9.86 2.30
CA PHE A 52 -21.31 9.59 1.13
C PHE A 52 -19.99 10.38 1.13
N ILE A 53 -20.03 11.66 1.51
CA ILE A 53 -18.89 12.59 1.50
C ILE A 53 -19.07 13.67 2.56
N GLY A 54 -17.98 14.03 3.24
CA GLY A 54 -17.96 15.15 4.17
C GLY A 54 -18.10 16.51 3.48
N LYS A 55 -18.56 17.53 4.22
CA LYS A 55 -18.88 18.86 3.66
C LYS A 55 -18.30 20.02 4.45
N HIS A 56 -17.60 19.74 5.54
CA HIS A 56 -17.11 20.76 6.47
C HIS A 56 -15.60 20.63 6.68
N ASN A 57 -15.00 21.63 7.32
CA ASN A 57 -13.58 21.64 7.71
C ASN A 57 -12.57 21.71 6.55
N PHE A 58 -12.95 22.25 5.40
CA PHE A 58 -12.02 22.53 4.31
C PHE A 58 -10.90 23.48 4.80
N GLY A 59 -9.64 23.12 4.53
CA GLY A 59 -8.48 23.82 5.03
C GLY A 59 -8.43 23.88 6.56
N LEU A 60 -9.00 22.89 7.24
CA LEU A 60 -9.13 22.80 8.71
C LEU A 60 -9.83 24.01 9.33
N LYS A 61 -10.75 24.65 8.60
CA LYS A 61 -11.57 25.75 9.13
C LYS A 61 -12.40 25.23 10.30
N ALA A 62 -12.49 26.03 11.36
CA ALA A 62 -13.16 25.68 12.62
C ALA A 62 -12.49 24.55 13.43
N PHE A 63 -11.23 24.25 13.21
CA PHE A 63 -10.42 23.40 14.05
C PHE A 63 -9.78 24.19 15.21
N PRO A 64 -9.56 23.57 16.38
CA PRO A 64 -10.04 22.27 16.77
C PRO A 64 -11.55 22.25 17.04
N SER A 65 -12.22 21.11 16.73
CA SER A 65 -13.61 20.90 17.10
C SER A 65 -13.68 19.98 18.32
N SER A 66 -14.87 19.83 18.89
CA SER A 66 -15.09 18.89 20.02
C SER A 66 -14.81 17.42 19.64
N SER A 67 -14.87 17.09 18.35
CA SER A 67 -14.71 15.71 17.85
C SER A 67 -13.34 15.43 17.23
N PHE A 68 -12.62 16.46 16.77
CA PHE A 68 -11.36 16.34 16.04
C PHE A 68 -10.32 17.33 16.54
N ASP A 69 -9.04 16.94 16.47
CA ASP A 69 -7.90 17.78 16.77
C ASP A 69 -6.83 17.68 15.67
N TYR A 70 -5.77 18.48 15.77
CA TYR A 70 -4.69 18.47 14.79
C TYR A 70 -3.90 17.17 14.77
N SER A 71 -3.84 16.44 15.88
CA SER A 71 -3.17 15.12 15.93
C SER A 71 -3.97 14.08 15.14
N TYR A 72 -5.29 14.15 15.19
CA TYR A 72 -6.15 13.30 14.36
C TYR A 72 -6.01 13.60 12.87
N PHE A 73 -5.90 14.88 12.49
CA PHE A 73 -5.58 15.24 11.10
C PHE A 73 -4.25 14.64 10.64
N LEU A 74 -3.18 14.79 11.42
CA LEU A 74 -1.86 14.24 11.08
C LEU A 74 -1.89 12.72 10.98
N TYR A 75 -2.59 12.07 11.89
CA TYR A 75 -2.80 10.62 11.85
C TYR A 75 -3.48 10.19 10.54
N GLN A 76 -4.59 10.81 10.17
CA GLN A 76 -5.34 10.48 8.97
C GLN A 76 -4.60 10.85 7.67
N TRP A 77 -3.83 11.93 7.69
CA TRP A 77 -2.93 12.27 6.58
C TRP A 77 -1.91 11.15 6.32
N ALA A 78 -1.32 10.58 7.37
CA ALA A 78 -0.35 9.50 7.22
C ALA A 78 -0.93 8.28 6.50
N PHE A 79 -2.21 8.00 6.65
CA PHE A 79 -2.91 6.93 5.93
C PHE A 79 -3.17 7.30 4.46
N ALA A 80 -3.57 8.55 4.20
CA ALA A 80 -3.82 9.01 2.84
C ALA A 80 -2.55 8.93 1.95
N ILE A 81 -1.39 9.36 2.48
CA ILE A 81 -0.13 9.28 1.74
C ILE A 81 0.38 7.85 1.58
N ALA A 82 0.01 6.93 2.48
CA ALA A 82 0.33 5.52 2.32
C ALA A 82 -0.38 4.92 1.09
N ALA A 83 -1.65 5.26 0.85
CA ALA A 83 -2.37 4.82 -0.35
C ALA A 83 -1.71 5.35 -1.65
N ALA A 84 -1.25 6.61 -1.67
CA ALA A 84 -0.51 7.18 -2.80
C ALA A 84 0.84 6.48 -3.02
N GLY A 85 1.60 6.24 -1.95
CA GLY A 85 2.88 5.53 -1.99
C GLY A 85 2.75 4.08 -2.51
N ILE A 86 1.66 3.39 -2.19
CA ILE A 86 1.34 2.07 -2.74
C ILE A 86 1.18 2.15 -4.27
N THR A 87 0.41 3.13 -4.76
CA THR A 87 0.16 3.33 -6.19
C THR A 87 1.47 3.60 -6.94
N SER A 88 2.39 4.40 -6.38
CA SER A 88 3.67 4.74 -7.00
C SER A 88 4.53 3.51 -7.30
N GLY A 89 4.46 2.49 -6.45
CA GLY A 89 5.18 1.24 -6.62
C GLY A 89 4.80 0.47 -7.89
N SER A 90 3.51 0.43 -8.22
CA SER A 90 3.01 -0.30 -9.38
C SER A 90 3.43 0.31 -10.73
N ILE A 91 3.63 1.62 -10.78
CA ILE A 91 3.96 2.37 -12.01
C ILE A 91 5.42 2.83 -12.08
N ALA A 92 6.24 2.38 -11.14
CA ALA A 92 7.65 2.76 -11.06
C ALA A 92 8.44 2.48 -12.35
N GLU A 93 9.54 3.21 -12.54
CA GLU A 93 10.52 3.11 -13.62
C GLU A 93 10.08 3.60 -15.03
N ARG A 94 8.81 3.96 -15.24
CA ARG A 94 8.32 4.35 -16.59
C ARG A 94 7.35 5.53 -16.59
N THR A 95 6.93 6.01 -15.41
CA THR A 95 5.91 7.06 -15.30
C THR A 95 6.56 8.45 -15.27
N GLN A 96 5.94 9.41 -15.95
CA GLN A 96 6.37 10.81 -15.92
C GLN A 96 6.13 11.43 -14.54
N PHE A 97 7.06 12.31 -14.13
CA PHE A 97 6.96 12.99 -12.84
C PHE A 97 5.66 13.80 -12.68
N VAL A 98 5.17 14.43 -13.74
CA VAL A 98 3.88 15.15 -13.73
C VAL A 98 2.69 14.24 -13.44
N ALA A 99 2.71 13.00 -13.94
CA ALA A 99 1.66 12.02 -13.64
C ALA A 99 1.63 11.66 -12.15
N TYR A 100 2.80 11.53 -11.51
CA TYR A 100 2.87 11.32 -10.06
C TYR A 100 2.22 12.47 -9.28
N MET A 101 2.50 13.73 -9.64
CA MET A 101 1.86 14.88 -9.01
C MET A 101 0.34 14.85 -9.12
N ILE A 102 -0.15 14.58 -10.33
CA ILE A 102 -1.60 14.63 -10.61
C ILE A 102 -2.32 13.51 -9.89
N TYR A 103 -1.87 12.25 -10.03
CA TYR A 103 -2.59 11.14 -9.42
C TYR A 103 -2.50 11.19 -7.88
N SER A 104 -1.34 11.52 -7.32
CA SER A 104 -1.16 11.61 -5.87
C SER A 104 -2.06 12.67 -5.25
N SER A 105 -2.14 13.86 -5.87
CA SER A 105 -3.02 14.94 -5.45
C SER A 105 -4.50 14.55 -5.54
N PHE A 106 -4.92 13.90 -6.63
CA PHE A 106 -6.30 13.47 -6.81
C PHE A 106 -6.66 12.31 -5.88
N LEU A 107 -5.77 11.35 -5.71
CA LEU A 107 -5.97 10.21 -4.81
C LEU A 107 -6.12 10.67 -3.36
N THR A 108 -5.18 11.50 -2.87
CA THR A 108 -5.19 11.97 -1.48
C THR A 108 -6.21 13.08 -1.22
N GLY A 109 -6.53 13.90 -2.21
CA GLY A 109 -7.50 15.00 -2.08
C GLY A 109 -8.96 14.56 -2.24
N PHE A 110 -9.23 13.46 -2.95
CA PHE A 110 -10.59 13.08 -3.29
C PHE A 110 -10.88 11.58 -3.19
N VAL A 111 -10.17 10.72 -3.93
CA VAL A 111 -10.57 9.30 -4.09
C VAL A 111 -10.51 8.55 -2.77
N TYR A 112 -9.37 8.58 -2.09
CA TYR A 112 -9.17 7.97 -0.79
C TYR A 112 -10.07 8.58 0.31
N PRO A 113 -10.19 9.92 0.42
CA PRO A 113 -11.05 10.55 1.41
C PRO A 113 -12.50 10.09 1.36
N VAL A 114 -13.07 9.92 0.18
CA VAL A 114 -14.45 9.43 0.04
C VAL A 114 -14.59 8.00 0.58
N VAL A 115 -13.64 7.13 0.29
CA VAL A 115 -13.63 5.77 0.85
C VAL A 115 -13.45 5.79 2.38
N SER A 116 -12.55 6.63 2.89
CA SER A 116 -12.39 6.84 4.35
C SER A 116 -13.69 7.30 5.00
N HIS A 117 -14.43 8.19 4.34
CA HIS A 117 -15.73 8.65 4.83
C HIS A 117 -16.72 7.48 4.99
N TRP A 118 -16.83 6.63 3.99
CA TRP A 118 -17.79 5.53 4.00
C TRP A 118 -17.59 4.57 5.18
N PHE A 119 -16.34 4.29 5.55
CA PHE A 119 -16.01 3.20 6.48
C PHE A 119 -15.48 3.69 7.84
N TRP A 120 -14.97 4.93 7.94
CA TRP A 120 -14.35 5.43 9.16
C TRP A 120 -15.02 6.67 9.76
N SER A 121 -15.80 7.42 8.98
CA SER A 121 -16.56 8.55 9.52
C SER A 121 -17.76 8.06 10.36
N VAL A 122 -18.08 8.82 11.42
CA VAL A 122 -19.29 8.59 12.24
C VAL A 122 -20.59 8.77 11.45
N ASP A 123 -20.54 9.47 10.32
CA ASP A 123 -21.67 9.65 9.39
C ASP A 123 -21.62 8.67 8.21
N GLY A 124 -20.50 7.95 8.01
CA GLY A 124 -20.30 7.06 6.87
C GLY A 124 -21.39 5.98 6.78
N TRP A 125 -21.93 5.80 5.56
CA TRP A 125 -23.10 4.90 5.34
C TRP A 125 -22.83 3.43 5.71
N ALA A 126 -21.59 2.97 5.68
CA ALA A 126 -21.20 1.60 6.02
C ALA A 126 -20.26 1.50 7.23
N SER A 127 -19.98 2.62 7.91
CA SER A 127 -19.05 2.64 9.03
C SER A 127 -19.54 1.81 10.23
N ALA A 128 -18.64 1.03 10.83
CA ALA A 128 -18.91 0.33 12.09
C ALA A 128 -19.09 1.29 13.27
N THR A 129 -18.60 2.52 13.16
CA THR A 129 -18.71 3.57 14.19
C THR A 129 -19.83 4.55 13.92
N ARG A 130 -20.70 4.27 12.95
CA ARG A 130 -21.82 5.14 12.59
C ARG A 130 -22.70 5.46 13.81
N GLU A 131 -22.94 6.74 14.04
CA GLU A 131 -23.71 7.22 15.19
C GLU A 131 -25.19 7.33 14.89
N HIS A 132 -25.55 7.78 13.68
CA HIS A 132 -26.93 8.03 13.29
C HIS A 132 -27.44 7.00 12.28
N GLY A 133 -28.58 6.38 12.59
CA GLY A 133 -29.20 5.35 11.76
C GLY A 133 -28.68 3.94 12.00
N ASP A 134 -29.15 3.02 11.17
CA ASP A 134 -28.82 1.61 11.29
C ASP A 134 -27.43 1.30 10.69
N LEU A 135 -26.75 0.35 11.30
CA LEU A 135 -25.53 -0.21 10.73
C LEU A 135 -25.85 -1.10 9.53
N LEU A 136 -25.05 -1.04 8.49
CA LEU A 136 -25.15 -1.94 7.33
C LEU A 136 -25.19 -3.39 7.82
N PHE A 137 -26.27 -4.11 7.53
CA PHE A 137 -26.56 -5.46 8.01
C PHE A 137 -26.41 -5.65 9.54
N GLY A 138 -26.66 -4.59 10.32
CA GLY A 138 -26.56 -4.60 11.79
C GLY A 138 -25.12 -4.62 12.33
N SER A 139 -24.10 -4.75 11.48
CA SER A 139 -22.68 -4.78 11.87
C SER A 139 -21.92 -3.50 11.52
N GLY A 140 -22.24 -2.89 10.37
CA GLY A 140 -21.30 -2.01 9.68
C GLY A 140 -20.06 -2.78 9.21
N VAL A 141 -19.15 -2.10 8.58
CA VAL A 141 -17.88 -2.67 8.10
C VAL A 141 -16.80 -2.48 9.15
N ILE A 142 -16.15 -3.56 9.57
CA ILE A 142 -15.01 -3.57 10.49
C ILE A 142 -13.71 -3.63 9.66
N ASP A 143 -13.22 -2.48 9.27
CA ASP A 143 -11.91 -2.31 8.63
C ASP A 143 -11.05 -1.41 9.50
N PHE A 144 -10.55 -1.98 10.61
CA PHE A 144 -10.03 -1.24 11.75
C PHE A 144 -8.89 -0.28 11.38
N ALA A 145 -7.92 -0.75 10.62
CA ALA A 145 -6.79 0.07 10.19
C ALA A 145 -6.60 0.10 8.66
N GLY A 146 -7.52 -0.46 7.85
CA GLY A 146 -7.60 -0.17 6.43
C GLY A 146 -7.02 -1.19 5.46
N SER A 147 -7.26 -2.49 5.64
CA SER A 147 -6.98 -3.46 4.55
C SER A 147 -7.72 -3.07 3.27
N GLY A 148 -8.98 -2.61 3.39
CA GLY A 148 -9.76 -2.08 2.28
C GLY A 148 -9.48 -0.60 2.05
N VAL A 149 -9.68 0.24 3.07
CA VAL A 149 -9.63 1.71 2.95
C VAL A 149 -8.29 2.22 2.44
N VAL A 150 -7.18 1.60 2.82
CA VAL A 150 -5.84 2.03 2.40
C VAL A 150 -5.26 1.09 1.36
N HIS A 151 -5.14 -0.20 1.71
CA HIS A 151 -4.40 -1.15 0.88
C HIS A 151 -5.13 -1.49 -0.41
N MET A 152 -6.43 -1.79 -0.39
CA MET A 152 -7.18 -2.00 -1.64
C MET A 152 -7.25 -0.72 -2.47
N VAL A 153 -7.47 0.45 -1.86
CA VAL A 153 -7.52 1.72 -2.61
C VAL A 153 -6.20 1.95 -3.35
N GLY A 154 -5.06 1.88 -2.66
CA GLY A 154 -3.75 2.05 -3.27
C GLY A 154 -3.42 0.96 -4.31
N GLY A 155 -3.72 -0.30 -3.98
CA GLY A 155 -3.45 -1.45 -4.85
C GLY A 155 -4.27 -1.44 -6.15
N ILE A 156 -5.57 -1.09 -6.07
CA ILE A 156 -6.44 -1.01 -7.26
C ILE A 156 -6.08 0.23 -8.10
N ALA A 157 -5.74 1.36 -7.47
CA ALA A 157 -5.23 2.52 -8.20
C ALA A 157 -3.95 2.18 -8.96
N GLY A 158 -3.01 1.49 -8.31
CA GLY A 158 -1.78 0.98 -8.92
C GLY A 158 -2.04 -0.01 -10.06
N LEU A 159 -3.03 -0.91 -9.89
CA LEU A 159 -3.47 -1.83 -10.92
C LEU A 159 -3.86 -1.09 -12.21
N TRP A 160 -4.73 -0.08 -12.11
CA TRP A 160 -5.16 0.71 -13.27
C TRP A 160 -4.01 1.49 -13.90
N GLY A 161 -3.14 2.11 -13.08
CA GLY A 161 -1.96 2.82 -13.56
C GLY A 161 -1.05 1.90 -14.38
N ALA A 162 -0.64 0.77 -13.81
CA ALA A 162 0.24 -0.18 -14.46
C ALA A 162 -0.39 -0.86 -15.69
N LEU A 163 -1.71 -1.13 -15.66
CA LEU A 163 -2.44 -1.74 -16.79
C LEU A 163 -2.48 -0.78 -18.00
N ILE A 164 -2.82 0.49 -17.76
CA ILE A 164 -2.94 1.50 -18.84
C ILE A 164 -1.57 1.89 -19.37
N GLU A 165 -0.56 1.98 -18.52
CA GLU A 165 0.80 2.35 -18.91
C GLU A 165 1.51 1.22 -19.68
N GLY A 166 1.17 -0.03 -19.38
CA GLY A 166 1.78 -1.22 -19.96
C GLY A 166 3.11 -1.61 -19.31
N PRO A 167 3.69 -2.75 -19.71
CA PRO A 167 4.91 -3.28 -19.11
C PRO A 167 6.14 -2.45 -19.45
N ARG A 168 7.16 -2.49 -18.57
CA ARG A 168 8.48 -1.89 -18.80
C ARG A 168 9.16 -2.51 -20.02
N ILE A 169 9.96 -1.73 -20.73
CA ILE A 169 10.77 -2.21 -21.86
C ILE A 169 11.70 -3.33 -21.37
N GLY A 170 11.68 -4.45 -22.09
CA GLY A 170 12.48 -5.63 -21.76
C GLY A 170 11.86 -6.55 -20.69
N ARG A 171 10.68 -6.25 -20.14
CA ARG A 171 10.01 -7.12 -19.15
C ARG A 171 9.52 -8.43 -19.75
N TYR A 172 9.11 -8.41 -21.00
CA TYR A 172 8.66 -9.59 -21.73
C TYR A 172 9.43 -9.74 -23.04
N HIS A 173 9.93 -10.95 -23.29
CA HIS A 173 10.52 -11.32 -24.57
C HIS A 173 9.44 -11.40 -25.65
N HIS A 174 9.80 -11.26 -26.93
CA HIS A 174 8.85 -11.39 -28.03
C HIS A 174 8.15 -12.76 -28.08
N SER A 175 8.77 -13.82 -27.55
CA SER A 175 8.13 -15.14 -27.36
C SER A 175 7.09 -15.17 -26.23
N GLY A 176 6.88 -14.07 -25.50
CA GLY A 176 5.99 -13.96 -24.34
C GLY A 176 6.59 -14.40 -23.02
N ARG A 177 7.83 -14.89 -22.98
CA ARG A 177 8.52 -15.26 -21.75
C ARG A 177 8.82 -14.02 -20.91
N SER A 178 8.54 -14.08 -19.58
CA SER A 178 8.89 -13.02 -18.66
C SER A 178 10.39 -12.99 -18.40
N ILE A 179 10.94 -11.75 -18.31
CA ILE A 179 12.32 -11.47 -17.96
C ILE A 179 12.32 -10.73 -16.64
N ALA A 180 13.06 -11.24 -15.65
CA ALA A 180 13.14 -10.60 -14.35
C ALA A 180 13.96 -9.30 -14.43
N LEU A 181 13.30 -8.17 -14.20
CA LEU A 181 13.95 -6.87 -14.02
C LEU A 181 14.15 -6.64 -12.53
N ARG A 182 15.24 -7.18 -11.99
CA ARG A 182 15.51 -7.16 -10.54
C ARG A 182 15.86 -5.75 -10.06
N GLY A 183 15.45 -5.44 -8.82
CA GLY A 183 15.93 -4.27 -8.09
C GLY A 183 17.43 -4.33 -7.84
N HIS A 184 18.03 -3.18 -7.61
CA HIS A 184 19.48 -3.08 -7.52
C HIS A 184 20.04 -3.30 -6.10
N SER A 185 19.22 -3.17 -5.04
CA SER A 185 19.72 -3.23 -3.67
C SER A 185 18.79 -3.99 -2.71
N ALA A 186 19.14 -5.25 -2.46
CA ALA A 186 18.45 -6.06 -1.44
C ALA A 186 18.57 -5.44 -0.04
N SER A 187 19.68 -4.77 0.27
CA SER A 187 19.87 -4.10 1.57
C SER A 187 18.87 -2.98 1.79
N LEU A 188 18.60 -2.16 0.77
CA LEU A 188 17.56 -1.12 0.86
C LEU A 188 16.16 -1.71 0.97
N VAL A 189 15.87 -2.83 0.28
CA VAL A 189 14.59 -3.54 0.41
C VAL A 189 14.39 -4.00 1.86
N VAL A 190 15.39 -4.64 2.46
CA VAL A 190 15.32 -5.11 3.86
C VAL A 190 15.18 -3.92 4.82
N LEU A 191 15.98 -2.87 4.65
CA LEU A 191 15.87 -1.66 5.48
C LEU A 191 14.46 -1.05 5.39
N GLY A 192 13.94 -0.87 4.18
CA GLY A 192 12.58 -0.37 3.94
C GLY A 192 11.53 -1.24 4.60
N THR A 193 11.67 -2.56 4.49
CA THR A 193 10.75 -3.54 5.10
C THR A 193 10.71 -3.42 6.62
N PHE A 194 11.86 -3.33 7.30
CA PHE A 194 11.89 -3.16 8.76
C PHE A 194 11.38 -1.79 9.22
N LEU A 195 11.63 -0.73 8.45
CA LEU A 195 11.04 0.58 8.72
C LEU A 195 9.51 0.57 8.54
N LEU A 196 9.00 -0.17 7.56
CA LEU A 196 7.57 -0.39 7.40
C LEU A 196 7.00 -1.22 8.54
N TRP A 197 7.69 -2.28 8.98
CA TRP A 197 7.27 -3.08 10.14
C TRP A 197 7.15 -2.20 11.40
N PHE A 198 8.20 -1.44 11.71
CA PHE A 198 8.13 -0.48 12.82
C PHE A 198 6.95 0.50 12.66
N GLY A 199 6.79 1.08 11.47
CA GLY A 199 5.69 1.98 11.16
C GLY A 199 4.30 1.33 11.28
N TRP A 200 4.21 0.00 11.09
CA TRP A 200 2.94 -0.73 11.20
C TRP A 200 2.40 -0.79 12.63
N TYR A 201 3.27 -0.67 13.64
CA TYR A 201 2.81 -0.50 15.02
C TYR A 201 2.15 0.86 15.27
N GLY A 202 2.57 1.90 14.55
CA GLY A 202 1.82 3.17 14.47
C GLY A 202 0.55 3.06 13.62
N PHE A 203 0.55 2.18 12.62
CA PHE A 203 -0.59 1.96 11.72
C PHE A 203 -1.70 1.15 12.40
N ASN A 204 -1.45 -0.06 12.85
CA ASN A 204 -2.45 -0.95 13.45
C ASN A 204 -2.74 -0.63 14.94
N PRO A 205 -1.83 -0.81 15.91
CA PRO A 205 -2.09 -0.42 17.30
C PRO A 205 -2.40 1.08 17.45
N GLY A 206 -1.75 1.94 16.69
CA GLY A 206 -1.99 3.40 16.71
C GLY A 206 -3.40 3.78 16.28
N SER A 207 -4.13 2.94 15.55
CA SER A 207 -5.51 3.18 15.11
C SER A 207 -6.52 3.25 16.26
N PHE A 208 -6.15 2.87 17.47
CA PHE A 208 -7.00 3.14 18.64
C PHE A 208 -7.16 4.62 18.92
N ASN A 209 -6.18 5.48 18.58
CA ASN A 209 -6.21 6.94 18.72
C ASN A 209 -6.49 7.46 20.17
N LYS A 210 -6.53 6.58 21.15
CA LYS A 210 -6.92 6.89 22.54
C LYS A 210 -6.06 6.12 23.55
N ILE A 211 -4.75 6.10 23.34
CA ILE A 211 -3.81 5.33 24.18
C ILE A 211 -3.91 5.72 25.66
N LEU A 212 -4.15 7.00 25.95
CA LEU A 212 -4.25 7.51 27.31
C LEU A 212 -5.69 7.67 27.83
N SER A 213 -6.70 7.13 27.13
CA SER A 213 -8.07 7.15 27.65
C SER A 213 -8.23 6.15 28.77
N ALA A 214 -8.84 6.58 29.87
CA ALA A 214 -9.15 5.69 30.99
C ALA A 214 -10.09 4.56 30.55
N TYR A 215 -9.90 3.38 31.14
CA TYR A 215 -10.71 2.20 30.87
C TYR A 215 -12.16 2.38 31.38
N SER A 216 -12.33 3.06 32.48
CA SER A 216 -13.61 3.30 33.16
C SER A 216 -13.61 4.67 33.85
N THR A 217 -14.78 5.29 33.95
CA THR A 217 -14.97 6.50 34.76
C THR A 217 -14.72 6.28 36.24
N ASP A 218 -14.94 5.04 36.71
CA ASP A 218 -14.77 4.66 38.12
C ASP A 218 -13.31 4.35 38.48
N ALA A 219 -12.47 4.16 37.46
CA ALA A 219 -11.04 3.95 37.59
C ALA A 219 -10.25 4.83 36.60
N PRO A 220 -10.23 6.16 36.79
CA PRO A 220 -9.75 7.12 35.79
C PRO A 220 -8.25 7.00 35.49
N HIS A 221 -7.49 6.30 36.32
CA HIS A 221 -6.05 6.05 36.09
C HIS A 221 -5.75 4.62 35.66
N PHE A 222 -6.76 3.83 35.32
CA PHE A 222 -6.61 2.44 34.94
C PHE A 222 -6.92 2.25 33.45
N TYR A 223 -5.92 1.91 32.66
CA TYR A 223 -5.98 1.77 31.19
C TYR A 223 -5.93 0.31 30.72
N TYR A 224 -6.19 -0.65 31.62
CA TYR A 224 -5.95 -2.08 31.37
C TYR A 224 -6.62 -2.60 30.09
N GLY A 225 -7.91 -2.38 29.91
CA GLY A 225 -8.65 -2.92 28.76
C GLY A 225 -8.12 -2.38 27.42
N GLN A 226 -7.86 -1.09 27.36
CA GLN A 226 -7.35 -0.46 26.15
C GLN A 226 -5.92 -0.90 25.82
N TRP A 227 -5.04 -0.97 26.82
CA TRP A 227 -3.69 -1.46 26.64
C TRP A 227 -3.66 -2.92 26.22
N SER A 228 -4.57 -3.75 26.75
CA SER A 228 -4.72 -5.14 26.34
C SER A 228 -5.09 -5.25 24.84
N ALA A 229 -6.04 -4.45 24.38
CA ALA A 229 -6.43 -4.41 22.98
C ALA A 229 -5.30 -3.91 22.06
N ILE A 230 -4.58 -2.87 22.47
CA ILE A 230 -3.40 -2.34 21.75
C ILE A 230 -2.31 -3.41 21.65
N GLY A 231 -1.97 -4.06 22.78
CA GLY A 231 -0.97 -5.12 22.83
C GLY A 231 -1.36 -6.33 21.97
N ARG A 232 -2.63 -6.76 22.03
CA ARG A 232 -3.16 -7.82 21.16
C ARG A 232 -3.03 -7.45 19.69
N THR A 233 -3.37 -6.23 19.32
CA THR A 233 -3.26 -5.74 17.94
C THR A 233 -1.82 -5.75 17.43
N ALA A 234 -0.85 -5.43 18.29
CA ALA A 234 0.58 -5.56 17.95
C ALA A 234 0.97 -7.02 17.73
N VAL A 235 0.51 -7.94 18.60
CA VAL A 235 0.78 -9.38 18.49
C VAL A 235 0.16 -9.96 17.21
N THR A 236 -1.11 -9.71 16.92
CA THR A 236 -1.79 -10.21 15.71
C THR A 236 -1.12 -9.69 14.44
N THR A 237 -0.72 -8.41 14.42
CA THR A 237 0.05 -7.82 13.31
C THR A 237 1.36 -8.56 13.10
N THR A 238 2.15 -8.75 14.16
CA THR A 238 3.44 -9.45 14.12
C THR A 238 3.28 -10.88 13.62
N LEU A 239 2.34 -11.65 14.18
CA LEU A 239 2.13 -13.06 13.82
C LEU A 239 1.72 -13.23 12.36
N ALA A 240 0.82 -12.38 11.85
CA ALA A 240 0.40 -12.45 10.45
C ALA A 240 1.57 -12.17 9.49
N GLY A 241 2.37 -11.13 9.76
CA GLY A 241 3.55 -10.83 8.96
C GLY A 241 4.60 -11.93 9.01
N CYS A 242 4.95 -12.42 10.21
CA CYS A 242 5.93 -13.50 10.37
C CYS A 242 5.50 -14.78 9.66
N THR A 243 4.24 -15.17 9.79
CA THR A 243 3.71 -16.37 9.12
C THR A 243 3.73 -16.18 7.60
N ALA A 244 3.32 -15.02 7.11
CA ALA A 244 3.32 -14.74 5.69
C ALA A 244 4.75 -14.73 5.12
N ALA A 245 5.73 -14.16 5.83
CA ALA A 245 7.13 -14.18 5.42
C ALA A 245 7.67 -15.61 5.28
N LEU A 246 7.49 -16.44 6.31
CA LEU A 246 7.97 -17.82 6.32
C LEU A 246 7.27 -18.67 5.26
N THR A 247 5.94 -18.57 5.14
CA THR A 247 5.16 -19.30 4.12
C THR A 247 5.62 -18.92 2.72
N THR A 248 5.79 -17.62 2.43
CA THR A 248 6.27 -17.16 1.13
C THR A 248 7.68 -17.67 0.85
N LEU A 249 8.59 -17.62 1.84
CA LEU A 249 9.96 -18.11 1.71
C LEU A 249 10.01 -19.58 1.28
N PHE A 250 9.29 -20.45 2.00
CA PHE A 250 9.30 -21.89 1.72
C PHE A 250 8.55 -22.24 0.44
N CYS A 251 7.38 -21.65 0.19
CA CYS A 251 6.64 -21.88 -1.04
C CYS A 251 7.44 -21.46 -2.27
N LYS A 252 8.03 -20.26 -2.24
CA LYS A 252 8.87 -19.77 -3.35
C LYS A 252 10.14 -20.60 -3.52
N ARG A 253 10.75 -21.06 -2.42
CA ARG A 253 11.90 -21.99 -2.49
C ARG A 253 11.54 -23.29 -3.22
N ILE A 254 10.37 -23.86 -2.93
CA ILE A 254 9.88 -25.06 -3.61
C ILE A 254 9.65 -24.78 -5.10
N LEU A 255 9.03 -23.63 -5.42
CA LEU A 255 8.67 -23.28 -6.81
C LEU A 255 9.86 -22.86 -7.67
N SER A 256 10.85 -22.14 -7.11
CA SER A 256 11.94 -21.51 -7.86
C SER A 256 13.30 -22.14 -7.65
N GLY A 257 13.46 -23.01 -6.65
CA GLY A 257 14.71 -23.69 -6.34
C GLY A 257 15.77 -22.88 -5.58
N HIS A 258 15.50 -21.60 -5.23
CA HIS A 258 16.44 -20.73 -4.51
C HIS A 258 15.76 -19.89 -3.44
N TRP A 259 16.56 -19.36 -2.51
CA TRP A 259 16.10 -18.44 -1.48
C TRP A 259 16.12 -17.00 -2.02
N ASN A 260 15.04 -16.26 -1.84
CA ASN A 260 14.93 -14.88 -2.32
C ASN A 260 14.47 -13.96 -1.18
N VAL A 261 15.29 -12.98 -0.82
CA VAL A 261 15.00 -12.03 0.26
C VAL A 261 13.86 -11.06 -0.08
N THR A 262 13.74 -10.67 -1.35
CA THR A 262 12.66 -9.76 -1.78
C THR A 262 11.29 -10.44 -1.66
N ASP A 263 11.19 -11.72 -2.04
CA ASP A 263 9.96 -12.50 -1.88
C ASP A 263 9.54 -12.59 -0.40
N VAL A 264 10.50 -12.78 0.51
CA VAL A 264 10.24 -12.81 1.97
C VAL A 264 9.72 -11.47 2.47
N CYS A 265 10.35 -10.37 2.04
CA CYS A 265 9.93 -9.01 2.40
C CYS A 265 8.51 -8.71 1.89
N ASN A 266 8.21 -9.03 0.64
CA ASN A 266 6.88 -8.86 0.09
C ASN A 266 5.84 -9.76 0.78
N GLY A 267 6.20 -11.00 1.11
CA GLY A 267 5.35 -11.89 1.91
C GLY A 267 5.00 -11.32 3.27
N LEU A 268 6.01 -10.80 4.00
CA LEU A 268 5.83 -10.15 5.31
C LEU A 268 4.85 -8.97 5.21
N LEU A 269 5.07 -8.09 4.25
CA LEU A 269 4.21 -6.92 4.02
C LEU A 269 2.80 -7.32 3.58
N GLY A 270 2.64 -8.38 2.78
CA GLY A 270 1.35 -8.95 2.41
C GLY A 270 0.56 -9.45 3.62
N GLY A 271 1.23 -10.11 4.57
CA GLY A 271 0.64 -10.51 5.84
C GLY A 271 0.17 -9.33 6.68
N PHE A 272 0.96 -8.25 6.72
CA PHE A 272 0.57 -7.02 7.39
C PHE A 272 -0.63 -6.35 6.73
N ALA A 273 -0.64 -6.22 5.42
CA ALA A 273 -1.76 -5.65 4.67
C ALA A 273 -3.06 -6.43 4.89
N ALA A 274 -2.97 -7.76 4.94
CA ALA A 274 -4.11 -8.62 5.18
C ALA A 274 -4.67 -8.50 6.60
N ILE A 275 -3.83 -8.51 7.65
CA ILE A 275 -4.32 -8.48 9.03
C ILE A 275 -4.90 -7.12 9.44
N THR A 276 -4.57 -6.05 8.70
CA THR A 276 -4.84 -4.67 9.06
C THR A 276 -6.33 -4.38 9.33
N ALA A 277 -7.28 -5.02 8.63
CA ALA A 277 -8.71 -4.84 8.88
C ALA A 277 -9.16 -5.47 10.21
N GLY A 278 -8.65 -6.67 10.51
CA GLY A 278 -9.11 -7.49 11.65
C GLY A 278 -8.19 -7.49 12.86
N CYS A 279 -7.04 -6.82 12.80
CA CYS A 279 -5.97 -6.94 13.81
C CYS A 279 -6.43 -6.70 15.26
N SER A 280 -7.45 -5.89 15.46
CA SER A 280 -8.00 -5.56 16.79
C SER A 280 -9.08 -6.52 17.27
N VAL A 281 -9.71 -7.29 16.35
CA VAL A 281 -10.93 -8.06 16.65
C VAL A 281 -10.79 -9.57 16.47
N VAL A 282 -9.58 -10.08 16.18
CA VAL A 282 -9.31 -11.51 16.01
C VAL A 282 -8.39 -12.07 17.07
N GLU A 283 -8.46 -13.38 17.29
CA GLU A 283 -7.53 -14.09 18.16
C GLU A 283 -6.12 -14.20 17.54
N PRO A 284 -5.05 -14.28 18.34
CA PRO A 284 -3.68 -14.41 17.83
C PRO A 284 -3.47 -15.61 16.90
N TRP A 285 -4.07 -16.76 17.18
CA TRP A 285 -3.99 -17.94 16.32
C TRP A 285 -4.61 -17.69 14.92
N ALA A 286 -5.70 -16.92 14.87
CA ALA A 286 -6.33 -16.57 13.59
C ALA A 286 -5.43 -15.67 12.73
N ALA A 287 -4.60 -14.84 13.35
CA ALA A 287 -3.60 -14.05 12.63
C ALA A 287 -2.57 -14.92 11.90
N ILE A 288 -2.20 -16.09 12.45
CA ILE A 288 -1.37 -17.09 11.76
C ILE A 288 -2.08 -17.59 10.50
N VAL A 289 -3.36 -17.94 10.61
CA VAL A 289 -4.17 -18.34 9.44
C VAL A 289 -4.24 -17.22 8.40
N CYS A 290 -4.45 -15.97 8.86
CA CYS A 290 -4.46 -14.80 7.98
C CYS A 290 -3.18 -14.69 7.15
N GLY A 291 -2.02 -14.74 7.80
CA GLY A 291 -0.71 -14.62 7.16
C GLY A 291 -0.40 -15.79 6.21
N PHE A 292 -0.77 -17.01 6.61
CA PHE A 292 -0.61 -18.20 5.75
C PHE A 292 -1.38 -18.02 4.43
N VAL A 293 -2.66 -17.70 4.50
CA VAL A 293 -3.49 -17.51 3.29
C VAL A 293 -3.07 -16.27 2.50
N ALA A 294 -2.67 -15.18 3.16
CA ALA A 294 -2.14 -13.98 2.48
C ALA A 294 -0.95 -14.30 1.57
N SER A 295 -0.05 -15.20 2.00
CA SER A 295 1.07 -15.66 1.17
C SER A 295 0.60 -16.39 -0.09
N LEU A 296 -0.39 -17.25 0.04
CA LEU A 296 -0.96 -17.98 -1.11
C LEU A 296 -1.67 -17.03 -2.07
N VAL A 297 -2.38 -16.03 -1.55
CA VAL A 297 -3.00 -14.96 -2.35
C VAL A 297 -1.94 -14.18 -3.11
N LEU A 298 -0.85 -13.74 -2.44
CA LEU A 298 0.24 -13.00 -3.08
C LEU A 298 0.90 -13.82 -4.21
N ILE A 299 1.25 -15.09 -3.94
CA ILE A 299 1.85 -15.99 -4.92
C ILE A 299 0.90 -16.22 -6.09
N GLY A 300 -0.39 -16.43 -5.82
CA GLY A 300 -1.42 -16.59 -6.84
C GLY A 300 -1.60 -15.35 -7.71
N CYS A 301 -1.68 -14.16 -7.09
CA CYS A 301 -1.77 -12.89 -7.81
C CYS A 301 -0.52 -12.63 -8.67
N ASN A 302 0.68 -12.95 -8.18
CA ASN A 302 1.92 -12.84 -8.94
C ASN A 302 1.89 -13.78 -10.17
N LYS A 303 1.36 -14.99 -10.00
CA LYS A 303 1.21 -15.92 -11.12
C LYS A 303 0.20 -15.45 -12.16
N LEU A 304 -0.92 -14.85 -11.72
CA LEU A 304 -1.88 -14.21 -12.62
C LEU A 304 -1.27 -13.03 -13.36
N ALA A 305 -0.48 -12.19 -12.67
CA ALA A 305 0.24 -11.08 -13.28
C ALA A 305 1.17 -11.56 -14.42
N GLU A 306 1.90 -12.66 -14.22
CA GLU A 306 2.72 -13.26 -15.27
C GLU A 306 1.89 -13.74 -16.48
N ILE A 307 0.76 -14.43 -16.23
CA ILE A 307 -0.13 -14.94 -17.26
C ILE A 307 -0.72 -13.80 -18.12
N PHE A 308 -1.16 -12.73 -17.45
CA PHE A 308 -1.75 -11.57 -18.15
C PHE A 308 -0.71 -10.56 -18.65
N LYS A 309 0.59 -10.84 -18.48
CA LYS A 309 1.69 -9.94 -18.82
C LYS A 309 1.55 -8.56 -18.16
N PHE A 310 1.02 -8.55 -16.96
CA PHE A 310 0.93 -7.37 -16.12
C PHE A 310 2.26 -7.13 -15.41
N ASP A 311 2.84 -5.94 -15.56
CA ASP A 311 4.13 -5.57 -14.97
C ASP A 311 3.95 -4.55 -13.86
N ASP A 312 4.13 -5.01 -12.64
CA ASP A 312 4.15 -4.22 -11.42
C ASP A 312 5.52 -4.40 -10.75
N PRO A 313 6.38 -3.36 -10.78
CA PRO A 313 7.76 -3.47 -10.31
C PRO A 313 7.91 -3.90 -8.85
N LEU A 314 6.99 -3.47 -7.98
CA LEU A 314 7.00 -3.75 -6.57
C LEU A 314 5.93 -4.76 -6.12
N GLU A 315 5.19 -5.36 -7.05
CA GLU A 315 4.06 -6.24 -6.76
C GLU A 315 2.99 -5.56 -5.88
N ALA A 316 2.87 -4.22 -5.97
CA ALA A 316 2.06 -3.43 -5.04
C ALA A 316 0.55 -3.69 -5.23
N ALA A 317 0.09 -3.85 -6.47
CA ALA A 317 -1.30 -4.22 -6.75
C ALA A 317 -1.63 -5.60 -6.19
N GLN A 318 -0.74 -6.58 -6.36
CA GLN A 318 -0.91 -7.95 -5.86
C GLN A 318 -0.86 -7.98 -4.33
N LEU A 319 0.13 -7.32 -3.74
CA LEU A 319 0.36 -7.28 -2.31
C LEU A 319 -0.76 -6.51 -1.60
N HIS A 320 -1.04 -5.29 -2.03
CA HIS A 320 -1.99 -4.43 -1.33
C HIS A 320 -3.44 -4.65 -1.81
N GLY A 321 -3.67 -4.77 -3.10
CA GLY A 321 -5.00 -5.07 -3.65
C GLY A 321 -5.45 -6.49 -3.33
N GLY A 322 -4.61 -7.48 -3.61
CA GLY A 322 -4.92 -8.89 -3.38
C GLY A 322 -4.98 -9.26 -1.90
N CYS A 323 -3.89 -9.03 -1.15
CA CYS A 323 -3.86 -9.37 0.28
C CYS A 323 -4.77 -8.46 1.11
N GLY A 324 -4.99 -7.18 0.70
CA GLY A 324 -5.98 -6.30 1.33
C GLY A 324 -7.40 -6.84 1.18
N THR A 325 -7.78 -7.31 -0.02
CA THR A 325 -9.07 -7.97 -0.25
C THR A 325 -9.24 -9.20 0.64
N TRP A 326 -8.20 -10.04 0.73
CA TRP A 326 -8.22 -11.16 1.66
C TRP A 326 -8.41 -10.70 3.10
N GLY A 327 -7.74 -9.65 3.54
CA GLY A 327 -7.85 -9.12 4.91
C GLY A 327 -9.26 -8.65 5.26
N VAL A 328 -9.94 -8.00 4.34
CA VAL A 328 -11.35 -7.62 4.48
C VAL A 328 -12.23 -8.87 4.66
N ILE A 329 -12.08 -9.87 3.80
CA ILE A 329 -12.84 -11.13 3.89
C ILE A 329 -12.47 -11.89 5.16
N PHE A 330 -11.18 -12.01 5.49
CA PHE A 330 -10.69 -12.68 6.68
C PHE A 330 -11.32 -12.13 7.97
N THR A 331 -11.40 -10.81 8.09
CA THR A 331 -12.02 -10.17 9.26
C THR A 331 -13.46 -10.61 9.43
N ALA A 332 -14.22 -10.65 8.35
CA ALA A 332 -15.61 -11.11 8.36
C ALA A 332 -15.79 -12.59 8.68
N LEU A 333 -14.74 -13.38 8.52
CA LEU A 333 -14.77 -14.82 8.87
C LEU A 333 -14.35 -15.07 10.31
N PHE A 334 -13.33 -14.33 10.84
CA PHE A 334 -12.65 -14.68 12.08
C PHE A 334 -12.78 -13.67 13.22
N ALA A 335 -13.47 -12.52 13.05
CA ALA A 335 -13.73 -11.59 14.15
C ALA A 335 -14.51 -12.25 15.28
N THR A 336 -14.07 -12.06 16.54
CA THR A 336 -14.72 -12.68 17.70
C THR A 336 -15.73 -11.73 18.34
N GLU A 337 -16.82 -12.27 18.89
CA GLU A 337 -17.84 -11.50 19.60
C GLU A 337 -17.23 -10.62 20.70
N LYS A 338 -16.35 -11.24 21.52
CA LYS A 338 -15.67 -10.58 22.65
C LYS A 338 -14.92 -9.33 22.19
N TYR A 339 -14.08 -9.46 21.17
CA TYR A 339 -13.21 -8.33 20.74
C TYR A 339 -13.96 -7.32 19.89
N VAL A 340 -14.98 -7.75 19.14
CA VAL A 340 -15.90 -6.81 18.47
C VAL A 340 -16.64 -5.95 19.49
N GLY A 341 -17.14 -6.57 20.58
CA GLY A 341 -17.78 -5.85 21.68
C GLY A 341 -16.81 -4.92 22.44
N GLU A 342 -15.55 -5.33 22.60
CA GLU A 342 -14.51 -4.51 23.26
C GLU A 342 -14.13 -3.27 22.42
N VAL A 343 -13.90 -3.44 21.11
CA VAL A 343 -13.43 -2.37 20.23
C VAL A 343 -14.57 -1.44 19.76
N TYR A 344 -15.78 -1.98 19.62
CA TYR A 344 -16.96 -1.24 19.16
C TYR A 344 -18.13 -1.30 20.17
N PRO A 345 -17.96 -0.79 21.41
CA PRO A 345 -18.90 -1.01 22.52
C PRO A 345 -20.25 -0.28 22.37
N LYS A 346 -20.34 0.76 21.51
CA LYS A 346 -21.55 1.60 21.38
C LYS A 346 -22.80 0.84 20.91
N LYS A 347 -22.67 -0.31 20.25
CA LYS A 347 -23.78 -1.13 19.76
C LYS A 347 -23.53 -2.60 20.12
N PRO A 348 -23.94 -3.02 21.32
CA PRO A 348 -23.78 -4.39 21.79
C PRO A 348 -24.61 -5.38 20.94
N GLY A 349 -24.15 -6.64 20.89
CA GLY A 349 -24.86 -7.70 20.16
C GLY A 349 -24.77 -7.63 18.64
N ARG A 350 -23.80 -6.84 18.09
CA ARG A 350 -23.60 -6.78 16.66
C ARG A 350 -23.03 -8.07 16.08
N PRO A 351 -23.30 -8.38 14.80
CA PRO A 351 -22.72 -9.52 14.10
C PRO A 351 -21.19 -9.51 14.13
N TYR A 352 -20.60 -10.71 14.21
CA TYR A 352 -19.16 -10.95 14.23
C TYR A 352 -18.80 -12.03 13.21
N GLY A 353 -17.61 -12.62 13.27
CA GLY A 353 -17.08 -13.52 12.26
C GLY A 353 -17.92 -14.77 12.00
N LEU A 354 -18.13 -15.09 10.75
CA LEU A 354 -18.93 -16.25 10.32
C LEU A 354 -18.45 -17.56 10.96
N PHE A 355 -17.14 -17.82 10.93
CA PHE A 355 -16.56 -19.04 11.52
C PHE A 355 -16.53 -19.04 13.06
N MET A 356 -16.75 -17.88 13.65
CA MET A 356 -16.80 -17.71 15.09
C MET A 356 -18.24 -17.75 15.64
N GLY A 357 -19.23 -18.04 14.79
CA GLY A 357 -20.63 -18.15 15.16
C GLY A 357 -21.47 -16.89 14.99
N GLY A 358 -20.91 -15.81 14.41
CA GLY A 358 -21.57 -14.49 14.28
C GLY A 358 -22.54 -14.35 13.10
N GLY A 359 -22.77 -15.42 12.35
CA GLY A 359 -23.64 -15.40 11.18
C GLY A 359 -23.04 -14.70 9.96
N GLY A 360 -23.84 -14.57 8.89
CA GLY A 360 -23.36 -14.06 7.58
C GLY A 360 -23.38 -12.54 7.40
N ASN A 361 -23.93 -11.78 8.34
CA ASN A 361 -24.19 -10.35 8.16
C ASN A 361 -22.90 -9.52 8.04
N LEU A 362 -21.90 -9.82 8.89
CA LEU A 362 -20.59 -9.14 8.79
C LEU A 362 -19.92 -9.48 7.44
N LEU A 363 -20.00 -10.73 6.99
CA LEU A 363 -19.44 -11.12 5.68
C LEU A 363 -20.15 -10.38 4.54
N ALA A 364 -21.47 -10.25 4.59
CA ALA A 364 -22.23 -9.49 3.60
C ALA A 364 -21.78 -8.01 3.55
N ALA A 365 -21.59 -7.36 4.70
CA ALA A 365 -21.09 -5.98 4.78
C ALA A 365 -19.69 -5.86 4.17
N HIS A 366 -18.80 -6.79 4.44
CA HIS A 366 -17.42 -6.79 3.92
C HIS A 366 -17.35 -7.10 2.42
N LEU A 367 -18.21 -7.97 1.89
CA LEU A 367 -18.32 -8.19 0.45
C LEU A 367 -18.79 -6.91 -0.27
N ILE A 368 -19.74 -6.17 0.31
CA ILE A 368 -20.12 -4.85 -0.18
C ILE A 368 -18.92 -3.88 -0.16
N GLN A 369 -18.13 -3.88 0.94
CA GLN A 369 -16.91 -3.06 1.00
C GLN A 369 -15.97 -3.35 -0.17
N VAL A 370 -15.67 -4.62 -0.43
CA VAL A 370 -14.80 -5.03 -1.54
C VAL A 370 -15.33 -4.49 -2.87
N LEU A 371 -16.61 -4.72 -3.15
CA LEU A 371 -17.24 -4.33 -4.42
C LEU A 371 -17.24 -2.80 -4.61
N VAL A 372 -17.61 -2.04 -3.58
CA VAL A 372 -17.70 -0.58 -3.72
C VAL A 372 -16.32 0.08 -3.80
N ILE A 373 -15.29 -0.46 -3.12
CA ILE A 373 -13.92 0.05 -3.27
C ILE A 373 -13.41 -0.26 -4.69
N ILE A 374 -13.57 -1.48 -5.19
CA ILE A 374 -13.19 -1.83 -6.57
C ILE A 374 -13.91 -0.90 -7.56
N GLY A 375 -15.22 -0.76 -7.43
CA GLY A 375 -16.03 0.07 -8.32
C GLY A 375 -15.61 1.54 -8.29
N TRP A 376 -15.48 2.13 -7.09
CA TRP A 376 -15.13 3.53 -6.91
C TRP A 376 -13.73 3.86 -7.42
N VAL A 377 -12.72 3.10 -7.00
CA VAL A 377 -11.34 3.35 -7.42
C VAL A 377 -11.18 3.11 -8.92
N SER A 378 -11.83 2.10 -9.48
CA SER A 378 -11.82 1.86 -10.93
C SER A 378 -12.51 2.98 -11.70
N ALA A 379 -13.65 3.49 -11.23
CA ALA A 379 -14.41 4.55 -11.88
C ALA A 379 -13.72 5.93 -11.78
N THR A 380 -12.79 6.11 -10.86
CA THR A 380 -12.09 7.39 -10.66
C THR A 380 -10.65 7.36 -11.19
N MET A 381 -9.86 6.38 -10.76
CA MET A 381 -8.43 6.29 -11.13
C MET A 381 -8.23 5.72 -12.53
N GLY A 382 -9.09 4.81 -13.00
CA GLY A 382 -9.04 4.30 -14.36
C GLY A 382 -9.17 5.41 -15.41
N PRO A 383 -10.24 6.23 -15.40
CA PRO A 383 -10.36 7.39 -16.27
C PRO A 383 -9.23 8.41 -16.12
N LEU A 384 -8.76 8.67 -14.88
CA LEU A 384 -7.63 9.58 -14.67
C LEU A 384 -6.39 9.12 -15.43
N PHE A 385 -5.94 7.87 -15.22
CA PHE A 385 -4.77 7.33 -15.91
C PHE A 385 -4.98 7.23 -17.42
N PHE A 386 -6.20 6.91 -17.87
CA PHE A 386 -6.53 6.88 -19.29
C PHE A 386 -6.42 8.28 -19.92
N VAL A 387 -6.92 9.32 -19.26
CA VAL A 387 -6.80 10.72 -19.73
C VAL A 387 -5.32 11.13 -19.79
N LEU A 388 -4.55 10.86 -18.73
CA LEU A 388 -3.10 11.13 -18.72
C LEU A 388 -2.38 10.41 -19.86
N HIS A 389 -2.75 9.16 -20.14
CA HIS A 389 -2.20 8.39 -21.27
C HIS A 389 -2.53 9.06 -22.63
N LYS A 390 -3.79 9.46 -22.84
CA LYS A 390 -4.22 10.15 -24.07
C LYS A 390 -3.54 11.49 -24.27
N LEU A 391 -3.30 12.22 -23.19
CA LEU A 391 -2.57 13.50 -23.20
C LEU A 391 -1.03 13.31 -23.32
N LYS A 392 -0.54 12.07 -23.37
CA LYS A 392 0.89 11.72 -23.37
C LYS A 392 1.66 12.25 -22.15
N LEU A 393 0.96 12.35 -21.01
CA LEU A 393 1.52 12.78 -19.72
C LEU A 393 1.81 11.60 -18.77
N LEU A 394 1.45 10.36 -19.14
CA LEU A 394 1.58 9.21 -18.25
C LEU A 394 2.98 8.57 -18.38
N ARG A 395 3.33 8.00 -19.52
CA ARG A 395 4.57 7.25 -19.73
C ARG A 395 5.66 8.12 -20.35
N ILE A 396 6.89 7.93 -19.89
CA ILE A 396 8.09 8.55 -20.49
C ILE A 396 8.41 7.99 -21.88
N SER A 397 9.34 8.63 -22.60
CA SER A 397 9.82 8.12 -23.90
C SER A 397 10.58 6.80 -23.73
N ALA A 398 10.63 6.00 -24.79
CA ALA A 398 11.40 4.75 -24.79
C ALA A 398 12.90 5.00 -24.55
N GLU A 399 13.43 6.10 -25.04
CA GLU A 399 14.81 6.53 -24.87
C GLU A 399 15.11 6.85 -23.40
N ASP A 400 14.24 7.63 -22.73
CA ASP A 400 14.35 7.93 -21.30
C ASP A 400 14.25 6.65 -20.45
N GLU A 401 13.33 5.74 -20.80
CA GLU A 401 13.16 4.48 -20.06
C GLU A 401 14.37 3.55 -20.21
N MET A 402 15.00 3.53 -21.40
CA MET A 402 16.22 2.76 -21.63
C MET A 402 17.44 3.37 -20.93
N ALA A 403 17.60 4.69 -21.00
CA ALA A 403 18.72 5.40 -20.35
C ALA A 403 18.56 5.43 -18.82
N GLY A 404 17.33 5.58 -18.32
CA GLY A 404 17.00 5.75 -16.91
C GLY A 404 16.71 7.21 -16.54
N MET A 405 15.71 7.39 -15.68
CA MET A 405 15.22 8.73 -15.33
C MET A 405 16.20 9.53 -14.46
N ASP A 406 17.05 8.88 -13.69
CA ASP A 406 18.05 9.59 -12.88
C ASP A 406 18.96 10.42 -13.76
N LEU A 407 19.43 9.84 -14.89
CA LEU A 407 20.25 10.54 -15.86
C LEU A 407 19.45 11.58 -16.66
N THR A 408 18.27 11.20 -17.18
CA THR A 408 17.56 12.03 -18.17
C THR A 408 16.68 13.11 -17.54
N ARG A 409 16.32 12.99 -16.26
CA ARG A 409 15.35 13.87 -15.59
C ARG A 409 15.86 14.47 -14.28
N HIS A 410 16.88 13.88 -13.63
CA HIS A 410 17.34 14.27 -12.29
C HIS A 410 18.82 14.68 -12.23
N GLY A 411 19.45 14.87 -13.38
CA GLY A 411 20.80 15.47 -13.48
C GLY A 411 21.97 14.55 -13.17
N GLY A 412 21.75 13.23 -13.09
CA GLY A 412 22.83 12.26 -12.89
C GLY A 412 22.37 11.00 -12.13
N PHE A 413 23.30 10.08 -11.92
CA PHE A 413 23.03 8.81 -11.22
C PHE A 413 23.02 9.00 -9.71
N ALA A 414 22.21 8.20 -8.99
CA ALA A 414 22.19 8.16 -7.52
C ALA A 414 23.51 7.61 -6.95
N TYR A 415 24.22 6.77 -7.71
CA TYR A 415 25.49 6.15 -7.32
C TYR A 415 26.55 6.52 -8.32
N ILE A 416 27.65 7.09 -7.84
CA ILE A 416 28.85 7.40 -8.64
C ILE A 416 29.86 6.31 -8.32
N TYR A 417 30.22 5.51 -9.31
CA TYR A 417 31.37 4.62 -9.22
C TYR A 417 32.59 5.43 -9.68
N HIS A 418 33.52 5.71 -8.78
CA HIS A 418 34.85 6.15 -9.14
C HIS A 418 35.66 4.88 -9.46
N ASP A 419 35.94 4.64 -10.72
CA ASP A 419 37.07 3.80 -11.06
C ASP A 419 38.31 4.64 -10.74
N ASP A 420 39.07 4.25 -9.72
CA ASP A 420 40.27 4.95 -9.27
C ASP A 420 41.37 5.03 -10.34
N ASP A 421 41.17 4.40 -11.51
CA ASP A 421 42.12 4.34 -12.61
C ASP A 421 41.80 5.25 -13.83
N ASP A 422 40.71 6.04 -13.81
CA ASP A 422 40.37 6.89 -14.97
C ASP A 422 40.37 8.40 -14.64
N GLU A 423 41.53 9.02 -14.68
CA GLU A 423 41.72 10.47 -14.61
C GLU A 423 41.07 11.25 -15.79
N SER A 424 40.38 10.59 -16.72
CA SER A 424 39.89 11.15 -17.96
C SER A 424 38.41 11.64 -17.94
N GLN A 425 37.68 11.40 -16.88
CA GLN A 425 36.26 11.84 -16.82
C GLN A 425 36.05 13.12 -15.99
N ARG A 426 36.43 14.25 -16.58
CA ARG A 426 35.90 15.56 -16.14
C ARG A 426 34.40 15.65 -16.47
N PRO A 427 33.55 16.24 -15.58
CA PRO A 427 32.13 16.45 -15.88
C PRO A 427 32.00 17.40 -17.07
N GLY A 428 31.57 16.89 -18.20
CA GLY A 428 31.31 17.74 -19.36
C GLY A 428 31.20 17.09 -20.74
N THR A 429 31.67 15.83 -20.92
CA THR A 429 31.58 15.22 -22.25
C THR A 429 31.31 13.73 -22.18
N PHE A 430 30.05 13.36 -22.29
CA PHE A 430 29.65 11.98 -22.53
C PHE A 430 29.85 11.67 -24.00
N ARG A 431 30.89 10.90 -24.37
CA ARG A 431 30.97 10.25 -25.68
C ARG A 431 30.37 8.87 -25.54
N LEU A 432 29.29 8.60 -26.25
CA LEU A 432 28.79 7.25 -26.51
C LEU A 432 29.93 6.44 -27.18
N GLY A 433 30.56 5.58 -26.40
CA GLY A 433 31.53 4.62 -26.91
C GLY A 433 30.84 3.66 -27.90
N GLN A 434 31.33 3.58 -29.11
CA GLN A 434 30.94 2.60 -30.11
C GLN A 434 31.24 1.20 -29.53
N ILE A 435 30.22 0.33 -29.50
CA ILE A 435 30.41 -1.10 -29.25
C ILE A 435 31.03 -1.66 -30.54
N GLU A 436 32.34 -1.87 -30.53
CA GLU A 436 32.99 -2.65 -31.59
C GLU A 436 32.63 -4.14 -31.42
N PRO A 437 32.27 -4.85 -32.47
CA PRO A 437 32.05 -6.27 -32.43
C PRO A 437 33.38 -6.99 -32.24
N THR A 438 33.52 -7.76 -31.16
CA THR A 438 34.67 -8.64 -30.95
C THR A 438 34.74 -9.70 -32.05
N ASN A 439 35.69 -9.53 -32.97
CA ASN A 439 36.10 -10.57 -33.92
C ASN A 439 36.76 -11.74 -33.15
N SER A 440 36.10 -12.88 -33.18
CA SER A 440 36.70 -14.13 -32.76
C SER A 440 37.81 -14.53 -33.72
N THR A 441 39.06 -14.37 -33.32
CA THR A 441 40.21 -15.07 -33.96
C THR A 441 40.47 -16.36 -33.27
N THR A 442 40.23 -17.46 -33.95
CA THR A 442 40.70 -18.80 -33.63
C THR A 442 42.20 -18.86 -33.63
N PRO A 443 42.87 -19.51 -32.65
CA PRO A 443 44.28 -19.80 -32.77
C PRO A 443 44.48 -21.01 -33.68
N SER A 444 45.29 -20.81 -34.71
CA SER A 444 45.82 -21.90 -35.53
C SER A 444 46.83 -22.73 -34.73
N ALA A 445 46.63 -24.05 -34.75
CA ALA A 445 47.65 -25.01 -34.37
C ALA A 445 48.81 -24.96 -35.37
N ASN A 446 50.04 -24.87 -34.86
CA ASN A 446 51.19 -25.43 -35.50
C ASN A 446 52.37 -25.62 -34.51
N ALA A 447 52.88 -26.86 -34.57
CA ALA A 447 54.16 -27.43 -34.12
C ALA A 447 54.40 -27.57 -32.62
#